data_d8cd3c57a782b15f690d3c5f9b00f6ee
#
_entry.id   d8cd3c57a782b15f690d3c5f9b00f6ee
#
_cell.length_a   1.000
_cell.length_b   1.000
_cell.length_c   1.000
_cell.angle_alpha   90.00
_cell.angle_beta   90.00
_cell.angle_gamma   90.00
#
_symmetry.space_group_name_H-M   'P 1'
#
loop_
_entity.id
_entity.type
_entity.pdbx_description
1 polymer ?
#
loop_
_entity_poly.entity_id
_entity_poly.type
_entity_poly.pdbx_seq_one_letter_code
_entity_poly.pdbx_strand_id
1 'polypeptide(L)'
;MKIRNIAIIAHVDHGKTTLVDQLLKQSGSFRDNQRVAERAMDSNDLEKERGITILAKATSVDWKDTRINIVDTPGHADFGGEVERILSMVDSAIVLVDAAEGPMPQTKFVVGKALKVGLKPIVVINKIDRPDARHVEVVNEVFDLFAALDATDEQLDFPILYGSGRDGWVSENPEGPKDQQLGPLFDLVIKHVPEPTVHPGPFRMIGTILEANPFLGRIITGRIESGTLKANQPVKVLHHDGTQIETGRISKILAFRGLERQPIDEAQAGDIVAIAGLSKGTVADTFCDPAVSEPLHAQPIDPPTVTMSFLVNDSPLAGTEGDKVTSRVIRDRLLREAEGNVALKIEESPDKDSFFVSGRGELQLAVLIETMRREGFEIAVSRPRVVMQKGENGELLEPVEEVVIDVDEEHAGIVVQKMSERKAEMVELRPSGGNRQRIVFHAPTRGLIGYQSELLTDTRGTAVMNRLFHAYEAYKGELPGRTNGVLISNEQGEAVAYAMWNLEDRGPMVIDPGVKVYQGMIIGIHSRDNDLEVNVLKGKKLTNIRAAGKDEAVKLTPPIRMTLEKALAWIQDDELVEVTPKTIRLRKLYLDPNERKRFEKSAKAVGAA
;
A
#
# COMPACT_ATOMS: atom_id res chain seq x y z
N MET A 1 -15.24 28.37 -18.49
CA MET A 1 -14.93 28.09 -17.09
C MET A 1 -13.45 27.76 -17.04
N LYS A 2 -12.67 28.39 -16.17
CA LYS A 2 -11.24 28.12 -16.03
C LYS A 2 -11.05 26.78 -15.31
N ILE A 3 -9.91 26.13 -15.53
CA ILE A 3 -9.59 24.84 -14.91
C ILE A 3 -8.30 25.00 -14.09
N ARG A 4 -8.25 24.34 -12.93
CA ARG A 4 -7.04 24.13 -12.14
C ARG A 4 -6.98 22.66 -11.72
N ASN A 5 -5.84 22.04 -11.93
CA ASN A 5 -5.63 20.63 -11.57
C ASN A 5 -4.63 20.56 -10.42
N ILE A 6 -5.03 20.01 -9.29
CA ILE A 6 -4.20 19.90 -8.09
C ILE A 6 -4.19 18.48 -7.55
N ALA A 7 -3.04 18.07 -7.01
CA ALA A 7 -2.94 16.88 -6.16
C ALA A 7 -2.85 17.30 -4.69
N ILE A 8 -3.31 16.44 -3.79
CA ILE A 8 -3.11 16.63 -2.35
C ILE A 8 -2.14 15.57 -1.85
N ILE A 9 -0.99 16.03 -1.37
CA ILE A 9 0.11 15.22 -0.83
C ILE A 9 0.12 15.39 0.68
N ALA A 10 0.07 14.28 1.41
CA ALA A 10 0.18 14.29 2.86
C ALA A 10 0.76 12.97 3.36
N HIS A 11 1.41 13.01 4.51
CA HIS A 11 1.69 11.80 5.27
C HIS A 11 0.39 11.19 5.83
N VAL A 12 0.43 9.90 6.14
CA VAL A 12 -0.65 9.23 6.88
C VAL A 12 -0.94 10.01 8.16
N ASP A 13 -2.20 10.17 8.51
CA ASP A 13 -2.70 10.92 9.67
C ASP A 13 -2.42 12.44 9.69
N HIS A 14 -1.80 13.05 8.68
CA HIS A 14 -1.67 14.51 8.59
C HIS A 14 -2.99 15.24 8.29
N GLY A 15 -4.10 14.51 8.08
CA GLY A 15 -5.44 15.06 7.92
C GLY A 15 -5.87 15.30 6.47
N LYS A 16 -5.27 14.58 5.50
CA LYS A 16 -5.60 14.70 4.08
C LYS A 16 -7.09 14.48 3.80
N THR A 17 -7.64 13.33 4.18
CA THR A 17 -9.05 12.99 3.97
C THR A 17 -9.98 14.00 4.63
N THR A 18 -9.63 14.47 5.84
CA THR A 18 -10.40 15.51 6.56
C THR A 18 -10.42 16.84 5.80
N LEU A 19 -9.27 17.25 5.24
CA LEU A 19 -9.18 18.47 4.43
C LEU A 19 -10.02 18.34 3.17
N VAL A 20 -9.93 17.22 2.44
CA VAL A 20 -10.72 16.96 1.24
C VAL A 20 -12.22 16.97 1.54
N ASP A 21 -12.65 16.33 2.60
CA ASP A 21 -14.05 16.36 3.04
C ASP A 21 -14.55 17.81 3.31
N GLN A 22 -13.72 18.65 3.92
CA GLN A 22 -14.04 20.06 4.15
C GLN A 22 -14.06 20.86 2.86
N LEU A 23 -13.14 20.63 1.92
CA LEU A 23 -13.15 21.26 0.60
C LEU A 23 -14.45 20.94 -0.16
N LEU A 24 -14.87 19.70 -0.16
CA LEU A 24 -16.12 19.26 -0.77
C LEU A 24 -17.35 19.88 -0.11
N LYS A 25 -17.38 19.97 1.22
CA LYS A 25 -18.49 20.57 1.98
C LYS A 25 -18.63 22.07 1.70
N GLN A 26 -17.52 22.80 1.75
CA GLN A 26 -17.52 24.26 1.68
C GLN A 26 -17.59 24.81 0.25
N SER A 27 -17.30 23.98 -0.77
CA SER A 27 -17.50 24.37 -2.19
C SER A 27 -18.96 24.35 -2.64
N GLY A 28 -19.91 23.97 -1.76
CA GLY A 28 -21.32 23.86 -2.14
C GLY A 28 -21.64 22.61 -2.99
N SER A 29 -20.72 21.67 -3.10
CA SER A 29 -20.91 20.43 -3.88
C SER A 29 -21.95 19.49 -3.27
N PHE A 30 -22.37 19.71 -2.05
CA PHE A 30 -23.42 18.94 -1.34
C PHE A 30 -24.68 19.79 -1.10
N ARG A 31 -25.84 19.18 -1.14
CA ARG A 31 -27.09 19.81 -0.72
C ARG A 31 -27.10 19.99 0.79
N ASP A 32 -27.67 21.09 1.29
CA ASP A 32 -27.67 21.47 2.72
C ASP A 32 -28.18 20.37 3.69
N ASN A 33 -28.95 19.39 3.20
CA ASN A 33 -29.50 18.28 3.99
C ASN A 33 -28.81 16.91 3.71
N GLN A 34 -27.74 16.87 2.92
CA GLN A 34 -27.06 15.62 2.61
C GLN A 34 -26.06 15.30 3.73
N ARG A 35 -26.35 14.26 4.53
CA ARG A 35 -25.38 13.73 5.49
C ARG A 35 -24.25 13.06 4.72
N VAL A 36 -23.11 13.71 4.65
CA VAL A 36 -21.88 13.14 4.11
C VAL A 36 -21.26 12.28 5.21
N ALA A 37 -21.01 11.02 4.90
CA ALA A 37 -20.24 10.16 5.80
C ALA A 37 -18.84 10.76 5.99
N GLU A 38 -18.29 10.69 7.17
CA GLU A 38 -16.88 10.99 7.41
C GLU A 38 -16.03 10.12 6.49
N ARG A 39 -14.97 10.68 5.93
CA ARG A 39 -14.10 10.03 4.92
C ARG A 39 -14.86 9.67 3.64
N ALA A 40 -15.58 10.62 3.09
CA ALA A 40 -16.41 10.41 1.91
C ALA A 40 -15.62 9.93 0.67
N MET A 41 -14.34 10.28 0.57
CA MET A 41 -13.44 9.80 -0.49
C MET A 41 -12.94 8.36 -0.22
N ASP A 42 -12.84 7.90 1.03
CA ASP A 42 -12.39 6.55 1.35
C ASP A 42 -13.55 5.56 1.17
N SER A 43 -13.79 5.13 -0.06
CA SER A 43 -14.91 4.24 -0.39
C SER A 43 -14.61 2.75 -0.13
N ASN A 44 -13.36 2.38 0.04
CA ASN A 44 -12.92 1.01 0.29
C ASN A 44 -12.88 0.74 1.80
N ASP A 45 -13.45 -0.37 2.25
CA ASP A 45 -13.44 -0.75 3.66
C ASP A 45 -12.02 -0.94 4.21
N LEU A 46 -11.08 -1.41 3.38
CA LEU A 46 -9.65 -1.52 3.75
C LEU A 46 -8.98 -0.17 3.98
N GLU A 47 -9.34 0.86 3.20
CA GLU A 47 -8.85 2.23 3.43
C GLU A 47 -9.32 2.77 4.78
N LYS A 48 -10.61 2.54 5.10
CA LYS A 48 -11.20 2.97 6.38
C LYS A 48 -10.60 2.24 7.58
N GLU A 49 -10.40 0.93 7.47
CA GLU A 49 -9.83 0.10 8.53
C GLU A 49 -8.36 0.42 8.80
N ARG A 50 -7.59 0.67 7.73
CA ARG A 50 -6.15 0.95 7.83
C ARG A 50 -5.83 2.43 8.00
N GLY A 51 -6.80 3.31 7.77
CA GLY A 51 -6.62 4.77 7.86
C GLY A 51 -5.76 5.37 6.76
N ILE A 52 -5.50 4.64 5.66
CA ILE A 52 -4.64 5.06 4.54
C ILE A 52 -5.41 5.09 3.23
N THR A 53 -5.09 6.04 2.34
CA THR A 53 -5.56 6.02 0.95
C THR A 53 -4.75 4.98 0.18
N ILE A 54 -5.44 4.00 -0.40
CA ILE A 54 -4.84 2.93 -1.21
C ILE A 54 -4.98 3.25 -2.69
N LEU A 55 -6.18 3.68 -3.12
CA LEU A 55 -6.49 3.99 -4.51
C LEU A 55 -6.61 5.49 -4.72
N ALA A 56 -6.02 5.96 -5.80
CA ALA A 56 -6.20 7.33 -6.25
C ALA A 56 -7.64 7.61 -6.65
N LYS A 57 -8.13 8.79 -6.32
CA LYS A 57 -9.47 9.24 -6.68
C LYS A 57 -9.41 10.67 -7.18
N ALA A 58 -10.19 10.94 -8.21
CA ALA A 58 -10.39 12.29 -8.71
C ALA A 58 -11.77 12.81 -8.31
N THR A 59 -11.81 14.07 -7.95
CA THR A 59 -13.05 14.82 -7.70
C THR A 59 -12.90 16.24 -8.26
N SER A 60 -13.97 17.00 -8.32
CA SER A 60 -13.86 18.42 -8.66
C SER A 60 -14.82 19.27 -7.84
N VAL A 61 -14.41 20.49 -7.62
CA VAL A 61 -15.21 21.54 -6.98
C VAL A 61 -15.24 22.79 -7.85
N ASP A 62 -16.33 23.51 -7.83
CA ASP A 62 -16.44 24.80 -8.51
C ASP A 62 -16.30 25.92 -7.47
N TRP A 63 -15.37 26.86 -7.73
CA TRP A 63 -15.17 28.03 -6.89
C TRP A 63 -15.11 29.27 -7.76
N LYS A 64 -16.03 30.21 -7.56
CA LYS A 64 -16.22 31.36 -8.42
C LYS A 64 -16.44 30.92 -9.90
N ASP A 65 -15.60 31.35 -10.83
CA ASP A 65 -15.65 31.01 -12.25
C ASP A 65 -14.68 29.88 -12.65
N THR A 66 -14.09 29.21 -11.67
CA THR A 66 -13.02 28.22 -11.86
C THR A 66 -13.44 26.86 -11.33
N ARG A 67 -13.18 25.82 -12.13
CA ARG A 67 -13.25 24.44 -11.69
C ARG A 67 -11.88 24.00 -11.18
N ILE A 68 -11.86 23.44 -10.00
CA ILE A 68 -10.67 22.87 -9.38
C ILE A 68 -10.84 21.34 -9.37
N ASN A 69 -10.07 20.65 -10.20
CA ASN A 69 -9.96 19.21 -10.16
C ASN A 69 -8.97 18.84 -9.06
N ILE A 70 -9.38 17.99 -8.16
CA ILE A 70 -8.60 17.52 -7.00
C ILE A 70 -8.35 16.04 -7.17
N VAL A 71 -7.08 15.66 -7.19
CA VAL A 71 -6.67 14.25 -7.23
C VAL A 71 -6.08 13.87 -5.89
N ASP A 72 -6.73 12.94 -5.22
CA ASP A 72 -6.26 12.38 -3.95
C ASP A 72 -5.17 11.34 -4.21
N THR A 73 -4.00 11.50 -3.57
CA THR A 73 -2.85 10.63 -3.79
C THR A 73 -2.69 9.63 -2.67
N PRO A 74 -2.33 8.35 -2.95
CA PRO A 74 -1.87 7.44 -1.92
C PRO A 74 -0.68 8.04 -1.16
N GLY A 75 -0.68 7.87 0.16
CA GLY A 75 0.41 8.40 1.00
C GLY A 75 1.57 7.43 1.19
N HIS A 76 1.39 6.13 0.95
CA HIS A 76 2.38 5.11 1.23
C HIS A 76 3.28 4.82 0.03
N ALA A 77 4.59 4.65 0.27
CA ALA A 77 5.60 4.42 -0.77
C ALA A 77 5.35 3.16 -1.62
N ASP A 78 4.74 2.12 -1.05
CA ASP A 78 4.37 0.89 -1.77
C ASP A 78 3.42 1.16 -2.96
N PHE A 79 2.67 2.28 -2.93
CA PHE A 79 1.80 2.74 -4.01
C PHE A 79 2.45 3.81 -4.89
N GLY A 80 3.77 3.94 -4.85
CA GLY A 80 4.53 4.98 -5.57
C GLY A 80 4.29 5.02 -7.08
N GLY A 81 4.04 3.89 -7.74
CA GLY A 81 3.69 3.86 -9.15
C GLY A 81 2.37 4.55 -9.50
N GLU A 82 1.41 4.52 -8.59
CA GLU A 82 0.16 5.27 -8.73
C GLU A 82 0.39 6.77 -8.52
N VAL A 83 1.19 7.12 -7.53
CA VAL A 83 1.56 8.52 -7.24
C VAL A 83 2.21 9.18 -8.45
N GLU A 84 3.20 8.55 -9.08
CA GLU A 84 3.90 9.08 -10.24
C GLU A 84 2.95 9.41 -11.40
N ARG A 85 2.00 8.52 -11.66
CA ARG A 85 1.00 8.71 -12.71
C ARG A 85 0.03 9.84 -12.40
N ILE A 86 -0.42 9.93 -11.14
CA ILE A 86 -1.34 10.98 -10.70
C ILE A 86 -0.70 12.35 -10.84
N LEU A 87 0.57 12.47 -10.44
CA LEU A 87 1.29 13.73 -10.53
C LEU A 87 1.44 14.24 -11.98
N SER A 88 1.39 13.34 -12.98
CA SER A 88 1.39 13.75 -14.39
C SER A 88 0.08 14.38 -14.85
N MET A 89 -1.03 14.18 -14.13
CA MET A 89 -2.33 14.76 -14.48
C MET A 89 -2.56 16.18 -13.94
N VAL A 90 -1.72 16.64 -13.02
CA VAL A 90 -1.95 17.88 -12.27
C VAL A 90 -0.89 18.92 -12.57
N ASP A 91 -1.17 20.16 -12.22
CA ASP A 91 -0.31 21.31 -12.50
C ASP A 91 0.31 21.89 -11.22
N SER A 92 -0.19 21.46 -10.06
CA SER A 92 0.30 21.87 -8.74
C SER A 92 -0.02 20.82 -7.68
N ALA A 93 0.64 20.91 -6.52
CA ALA A 93 0.40 20.04 -5.40
C ALA A 93 0.21 20.83 -4.10
N ILE A 94 -0.83 20.51 -3.35
CA ILE A 94 -0.99 20.95 -1.96
C ILE A 94 -0.23 19.96 -1.07
N VAL A 95 0.81 20.44 -0.40
CA VAL A 95 1.60 19.66 0.56
C VAL A 95 1.08 19.95 1.96
N LEU A 96 0.38 18.98 2.54
CA LEU A 96 -0.22 19.09 3.86
C LEU A 96 0.73 18.51 4.90
N VAL A 97 1.13 19.32 5.88
CA VAL A 97 2.10 18.97 6.91
C VAL A 97 1.49 19.20 8.29
N ASP A 98 1.64 18.24 9.21
CA ASP A 98 1.23 18.38 10.60
C ASP A 98 2.14 19.38 11.34
N ALA A 99 1.54 20.34 12.04
CA ALA A 99 2.24 21.40 12.75
C ALA A 99 3.13 20.92 13.91
N ALA A 100 2.91 19.72 14.43
CA ALA A 100 3.72 19.13 15.49
C ALA A 100 4.78 18.15 14.96
N GLU A 101 4.42 17.31 13.97
CA GLU A 101 5.27 16.25 13.45
C GLU A 101 6.27 16.74 12.39
N GLY A 102 5.87 17.73 11.59
CA GLY A 102 6.67 18.22 10.48
C GLY A 102 6.65 17.31 9.24
N PRO A 103 7.51 17.54 8.25
CA PRO A 103 7.57 16.72 7.05
C PRO A 103 8.12 15.34 7.36
N MET A 104 7.38 14.30 6.98
CA MET A 104 7.70 12.90 7.21
C MET A 104 8.27 12.25 5.93
N PRO A 105 8.98 11.11 6.02
CA PRO A 105 9.65 10.49 4.87
C PRO A 105 8.75 10.18 3.67
N GLN A 106 7.51 9.78 3.90
CA GLN A 106 6.56 9.57 2.78
C GLN A 106 6.25 10.87 2.04
N THR A 107 6.16 11.99 2.77
CA THR A 107 6.04 13.33 2.17
C THR A 107 7.27 13.63 1.32
N LYS A 108 8.49 13.31 1.80
CA LYS A 108 9.75 13.48 1.04
C LYS A 108 9.69 12.77 -0.31
N PHE A 109 9.23 11.52 -0.35
CA PHE A 109 9.12 10.74 -1.59
C PHE A 109 8.16 11.37 -2.59
N VAL A 110 6.91 11.64 -2.18
CA VAL A 110 5.87 12.15 -3.08
C VAL A 110 6.20 13.57 -3.53
N VAL A 111 6.68 14.42 -2.63
CA VAL A 111 7.14 15.78 -2.95
C VAL A 111 8.32 15.75 -3.91
N GLY A 112 9.32 14.88 -3.68
CA GLY A 112 10.46 14.74 -4.60
C GLY A 112 10.03 14.38 -6.03
N LYS A 113 9.05 13.49 -6.18
CA LYS A 113 8.47 13.18 -7.50
C LYS A 113 7.69 14.38 -8.07
N ALA A 114 6.91 15.08 -7.24
CA ALA A 114 6.15 16.27 -7.66
C ALA A 114 7.09 17.40 -8.16
N LEU A 115 8.17 17.68 -7.43
CA LEU A 115 9.15 18.68 -7.81
C LEU A 115 9.87 18.33 -9.12
N LYS A 116 10.25 17.06 -9.30
CA LYS A 116 10.91 16.56 -10.53
C LYS A 116 10.04 16.69 -11.78
N VAL A 117 8.71 16.55 -11.66
CA VAL A 117 7.80 16.80 -12.79
C VAL A 117 7.39 18.27 -12.94
N GLY A 118 8.01 19.17 -12.17
CA GLY A 118 7.85 20.62 -12.31
C GLY A 118 6.61 21.20 -11.64
N LEU A 119 5.94 20.50 -10.75
CA LEU A 119 4.76 21.01 -10.05
C LEU A 119 5.13 22.17 -9.12
N LYS A 120 4.26 23.17 -9.05
CA LYS A 120 4.36 24.29 -8.11
C LYS A 120 3.67 23.94 -6.80
N PRO A 121 4.39 23.85 -5.66
CA PRO A 121 3.79 23.46 -4.38
C PRO A 121 3.05 24.61 -3.72
N ILE A 122 1.98 24.26 -2.97
CA ILE A 122 1.33 25.09 -1.96
C ILE A 122 1.48 24.32 -0.65
N VAL A 123 1.98 24.95 0.40
CA VAL A 123 2.17 24.29 1.70
C VAL A 123 1.04 24.68 2.65
N VAL A 124 0.42 23.69 3.28
CA VAL A 124 -0.60 23.89 4.32
C VAL A 124 -0.11 23.25 5.61
N ILE A 125 0.19 24.06 6.63
CA ILE A 125 0.53 23.62 7.97
C ILE A 125 -0.76 23.35 8.73
N ASN A 126 -1.10 22.07 8.86
CA ASN A 126 -2.35 21.59 9.43
C ASN A 126 -2.22 21.27 10.93
N LYS A 127 -3.36 21.16 11.61
CA LYS A 127 -3.47 20.86 13.03
C LYS A 127 -2.76 21.88 13.93
N ILE A 128 -2.81 23.16 13.54
CA ILE A 128 -2.21 24.26 14.30
C ILE A 128 -2.91 24.46 15.66
N ASP A 129 -4.08 23.87 15.83
CA ASP A 129 -4.86 23.83 17.09
C ASP A 129 -4.26 22.90 18.14
N ARG A 130 -3.25 22.10 17.82
CA ARG A 130 -2.57 21.22 18.76
C ARG A 130 -1.72 22.03 19.74
N PRO A 131 -1.67 21.64 21.04
CA PRO A 131 -0.87 22.34 22.04
C PRO A 131 0.64 22.16 21.84
N ASP A 132 1.06 21.13 21.09
CA ASP A 132 2.45 20.82 20.74
C ASP A 132 2.85 21.33 19.35
N ALA A 133 2.04 22.18 18.73
CA ALA A 133 2.33 22.76 17.43
C ALA A 133 3.58 23.65 17.46
N ARG A 134 4.51 23.42 16.53
CA ARG A 134 5.79 24.12 16.35
C ARG A 134 5.91 24.65 14.92
N HIS A 135 4.91 25.37 14.47
CA HIS A 135 4.71 25.76 13.07
C HIS A 135 5.90 26.50 12.44
N VAL A 136 6.66 27.29 13.22
CA VAL A 136 7.83 28.03 12.69
C VAL A 136 8.95 27.06 12.31
N GLU A 137 9.25 26.11 13.19
CA GLU A 137 10.27 25.06 12.95
C GLU A 137 9.84 24.16 11.77
N VAL A 138 8.54 23.80 11.71
CA VAL A 138 7.99 22.95 10.63
C VAL A 138 8.10 23.63 9.26
N VAL A 139 7.87 24.94 9.17
CA VAL A 139 8.08 25.69 7.91
C VAL A 139 9.54 25.63 7.47
N ASN A 140 10.50 25.80 8.39
CA ASN A 140 11.91 25.69 8.08
C ASN A 140 12.27 24.26 7.64
N GLU A 141 11.75 23.23 8.32
CA GLU A 141 11.95 21.84 7.93
C GLU A 141 11.39 21.52 6.53
N VAL A 142 10.26 22.11 6.14
CA VAL A 142 9.70 21.98 4.79
C VAL A 142 10.60 22.66 3.75
N PHE A 143 11.11 23.85 4.06
CA PHE A 143 12.05 24.56 3.20
C PHE A 143 13.34 23.76 2.99
N ASP A 144 13.94 23.26 4.09
CA ASP A 144 15.14 22.43 4.04
C ASP A 144 14.90 21.13 3.24
N LEU A 145 13.72 20.53 3.41
CA LEU A 145 13.33 19.36 2.63
C LEU A 145 13.28 19.66 1.13
N PHE A 146 12.65 20.77 0.71
CA PHE A 146 12.55 21.13 -0.70
C PHE A 146 13.92 21.45 -1.30
N ALA A 147 14.77 22.15 -0.55
CA ALA A 147 16.15 22.42 -0.95
C ALA A 147 16.96 21.12 -1.11
N ALA A 148 16.81 20.17 -0.18
CA ALA A 148 17.47 18.87 -0.25
C ALA A 148 16.94 17.97 -1.40
N LEU A 149 15.78 18.29 -1.97
CA LEU A 149 15.17 17.61 -3.13
C LEU A 149 15.44 18.34 -4.45
N ASP A 150 16.42 19.25 -4.48
CA ASP A 150 16.81 20.04 -5.66
C ASP A 150 15.66 20.86 -6.25
N ALA A 151 14.80 21.41 -5.39
CA ALA A 151 13.73 22.31 -5.84
C ALA A 151 14.30 23.55 -6.51
N THR A 152 13.62 24.02 -7.57
CA THR A 152 13.97 25.27 -8.24
C THR A 152 13.63 26.50 -7.37
N ASP A 153 14.23 27.66 -7.66
CA ASP A 153 13.94 28.90 -6.94
C ASP A 153 12.43 29.22 -6.93
N GLU A 154 11.74 28.96 -8.05
CA GLU A 154 10.28 29.13 -8.14
C GLU A 154 9.50 28.16 -7.25
N GLN A 155 10.03 26.97 -7.04
CA GLN A 155 9.41 25.96 -6.16
C GLN A 155 9.73 26.19 -4.69
N LEU A 156 10.85 26.88 -4.39
CA LEU A 156 11.21 27.31 -3.03
C LEU A 156 10.43 28.55 -2.58
N ASP A 157 9.90 29.33 -3.52
CA ASP A 157 9.00 30.47 -3.24
C ASP A 157 7.54 29.99 -3.12
N PHE A 158 7.31 28.99 -2.31
CA PHE A 158 5.97 28.42 -2.12
C PHE A 158 5.13 29.23 -1.13
N PRO A 159 3.84 29.46 -1.43
CA PRO A 159 2.92 30.07 -0.47
C PRO A 159 2.56 29.10 0.66
N ILE A 160 2.35 29.66 1.85
CA ILE A 160 2.05 28.93 3.07
C ILE A 160 0.69 29.36 3.61
N LEU A 161 -0.12 28.38 4.01
CA LEU A 161 -1.32 28.57 4.81
C LEU A 161 -1.23 27.76 6.10
N TYR A 162 -1.83 28.27 7.15
CA TYR A 162 -1.94 27.63 8.46
C TYR A 162 -3.40 27.33 8.75
N GLY A 163 -3.70 26.17 9.37
CA GLY A 163 -5.10 25.89 9.68
C GLY A 163 -5.36 24.61 10.45
N SER A 164 -6.64 24.35 10.60
CA SER A 164 -7.18 23.10 11.16
C SER A 164 -8.17 22.50 10.17
N GLY A 165 -7.75 21.41 9.51
CA GLY A 165 -8.65 20.66 8.62
C GLY A 165 -9.86 20.10 9.36
N ARG A 166 -9.73 19.74 10.65
CA ARG A 166 -10.84 19.30 11.49
C ARG A 166 -11.88 20.40 11.68
N ASP A 167 -11.43 21.59 12.01
CA ASP A 167 -12.30 22.74 12.27
C ASP A 167 -12.68 23.49 10.97
N GLY A 168 -12.10 23.10 9.84
CA GLY A 168 -12.48 23.57 8.50
C GLY A 168 -12.09 25.00 8.17
N TRP A 169 -10.92 25.47 8.62
CA TRP A 169 -10.41 26.80 8.33
C TRP A 169 -8.92 26.80 7.99
N VAL A 170 -8.52 27.77 7.18
CA VAL A 170 -7.12 28.12 6.89
C VAL A 170 -6.94 29.64 6.83
N SER A 171 -5.72 30.11 7.10
CA SER A 171 -5.34 31.53 7.03
C SER A 171 -3.86 31.68 6.69
N GLU A 172 -3.47 32.84 6.17
CA GLU A 172 -2.05 33.21 5.98
C GLU A 172 -1.33 33.40 7.31
N ASN A 173 -2.06 33.63 8.40
CA ASN A 173 -1.51 33.78 9.75
C ASN A 173 -1.90 32.60 10.64
N PRO A 174 -1.01 32.10 11.49
CA PRO A 174 -1.30 30.99 12.42
C PRO A 174 -2.48 31.25 13.36
N GLU A 175 -2.71 32.49 13.75
CA GLU A 175 -3.78 32.88 14.69
C GLU A 175 -5.13 33.16 14.02
N GLY A 176 -5.19 33.23 12.69
CA GLY A 176 -6.41 33.50 11.94
C GLY A 176 -6.31 34.76 11.06
N PRO A 177 -7.40 35.23 10.47
CA PRO A 177 -8.82 34.98 10.80
C PRO A 177 -9.32 33.56 10.47
N LYS A 178 -10.30 33.06 11.25
CA LYS A 178 -10.87 31.71 11.10
C LYS A 178 -12.27 31.72 10.44
N ASP A 179 -12.87 32.87 10.32
CA ASP A 179 -14.22 33.09 9.78
C ASP A 179 -14.33 32.88 8.27
N GLN A 180 -13.22 32.95 7.54
CA GLN A 180 -13.18 32.72 6.09
C GLN A 180 -13.17 31.23 5.70
N GLN A 181 -13.18 30.34 6.67
CA GLN A 181 -13.17 28.89 6.45
C GLN A 181 -12.02 28.44 5.52
N LEU A 182 -12.28 27.69 4.43
CA LEU A 182 -11.27 27.31 3.42
C LEU A 182 -11.19 28.26 2.23
N GLY A 183 -11.92 29.39 2.25
CA GLY A 183 -11.88 30.42 1.20
C GLY A 183 -10.47 30.85 0.79
N PRO A 184 -9.56 31.16 1.75
CA PRO A 184 -8.18 31.52 1.42
C PRO A 184 -7.42 30.44 0.63
N LEU A 185 -7.67 29.16 0.87
CA LEU A 185 -7.05 28.05 0.12
C LEU A 185 -7.58 28.01 -1.31
N PHE A 186 -8.89 28.14 -1.51
CA PHE A 186 -9.48 28.18 -2.85
C PHE A 186 -8.97 29.37 -3.65
N ASP A 187 -8.91 30.55 -3.05
CA ASP A 187 -8.43 31.76 -3.70
C ASP A 187 -6.93 31.66 -4.02
N LEU A 188 -6.14 31.06 -3.13
CA LEU A 188 -4.73 30.79 -3.37
C LEU A 188 -4.52 29.81 -4.53
N VAL A 189 -5.31 28.74 -4.61
CA VAL A 189 -5.28 27.80 -5.73
C VAL A 189 -5.54 28.51 -7.06
N ILE A 190 -6.56 29.36 -7.14
CA ILE A 190 -6.86 30.13 -8.37
C ILE A 190 -5.71 31.04 -8.75
N LYS A 191 -5.06 31.70 -7.78
CA LYS A 191 -3.99 32.68 -7.99
C LYS A 191 -2.64 32.02 -8.31
N HIS A 192 -2.27 30.96 -7.63
CA HIS A 192 -0.93 30.36 -7.66
C HIS A 192 -0.81 29.20 -8.67
N VAL A 193 -1.84 28.34 -8.78
CA VAL A 193 -1.80 27.20 -9.69
C VAL A 193 -1.94 27.68 -11.13
N PRO A 194 -1.01 27.30 -12.03
CA PRO A 194 -1.11 27.69 -13.44
C PRO A 194 -2.35 27.08 -14.11
N GLU A 195 -2.76 27.67 -15.21
CA GLU A 195 -3.73 27.03 -16.11
C GLU A 195 -3.08 25.79 -16.74
N PRO A 196 -3.85 24.71 -16.99
CA PRO A 196 -3.31 23.52 -17.61
C PRO A 196 -2.61 23.84 -18.92
N THR A 197 -1.40 23.33 -19.09
CA THR A 197 -0.72 23.40 -20.38
C THR A 197 -1.47 22.54 -21.38
N VAL A 198 -1.92 23.14 -22.48
CA VAL A 198 -2.63 22.45 -23.55
C VAL A 198 -1.82 22.50 -24.84
N HIS A 199 -1.78 21.40 -25.57
CA HIS A 199 -1.10 21.32 -26.83
C HIS A 199 -2.09 21.42 -28.01
N PRO A 200 -1.77 22.15 -29.08
CA PRO A 200 -2.61 22.16 -30.27
C PRO A 200 -2.56 20.79 -30.97
N GLY A 201 -3.67 20.36 -31.54
CA GLY A 201 -3.72 19.13 -32.29
C GLY A 201 -4.99 18.31 -32.07
N PRO A 202 -5.03 17.10 -32.65
CA PRO A 202 -6.12 16.17 -32.44
C PRO A 202 -6.20 15.67 -31.00
N PHE A 203 -7.32 15.06 -30.63
CA PHE A 203 -7.52 14.50 -29.29
C PHE A 203 -6.41 13.52 -28.90
N ARG A 204 -5.80 13.72 -27.74
CA ARG A 204 -4.88 12.79 -27.06
C ARG A 204 -5.08 12.86 -25.56
N MET A 205 -5.10 11.71 -24.91
CA MET A 205 -5.21 11.54 -23.47
C MET A 205 -4.36 10.33 -23.03
N ILE A 206 -3.69 10.42 -21.90
CA ILE A 206 -3.04 9.28 -21.24
C ILE A 206 -4.01 8.68 -20.21
N GLY A 207 -4.15 7.36 -20.21
CA GLY A 207 -4.87 6.64 -19.18
C GLY A 207 -4.05 6.57 -17.88
N THR A 208 -4.63 7.03 -16.78
CA THR A 208 -3.93 7.11 -15.50
C THR A 208 -4.55 6.22 -14.44
N ILE A 209 -5.88 6.16 -14.36
CA ILE A 209 -6.61 5.32 -13.40
C ILE A 209 -7.55 4.41 -14.20
N LEU A 210 -7.53 3.11 -13.89
CA LEU A 210 -8.45 2.12 -14.45
C LEU A 210 -9.41 1.63 -13.36
N GLU A 211 -10.68 1.62 -13.68
CA GLU A 211 -11.73 1.06 -12.84
C GLU A 211 -12.62 0.12 -13.65
N ALA A 212 -13.15 -0.90 -12.98
CA ALA A 212 -14.15 -1.78 -13.57
C ALA A 212 -15.55 -1.41 -13.06
N ASN A 213 -16.48 -1.16 -13.97
CA ASN A 213 -17.87 -0.89 -13.65
C ASN A 213 -18.77 -1.99 -14.22
N PRO A 214 -19.71 -2.57 -13.44
CA PRO A 214 -20.57 -3.66 -13.92
C PRO A 214 -21.41 -3.31 -15.16
N PHE A 215 -21.75 -2.02 -15.36
CA PHE A 215 -22.62 -1.55 -16.44
C PHE A 215 -21.87 -0.89 -17.60
N LEU A 216 -20.77 -0.20 -17.30
CA LEU A 216 -19.99 0.56 -18.28
C LEU A 216 -18.73 -0.17 -18.74
N GLY A 217 -18.41 -1.31 -18.12
CA GLY A 217 -17.17 -2.03 -18.38
C GLY A 217 -15.95 -1.28 -17.80
N ARG A 218 -14.92 -1.14 -18.61
CA ARG A 218 -13.70 -0.39 -18.23
C ARG A 218 -13.95 1.09 -18.27
N ILE A 219 -13.55 1.78 -17.21
CA ILE A 219 -13.55 3.24 -17.11
C ILE A 219 -12.11 3.69 -16.92
N ILE A 220 -11.61 4.49 -17.85
CA ILE A 220 -10.26 5.05 -17.81
C ILE A 220 -10.35 6.53 -17.47
N THR A 221 -9.71 6.93 -16.38
CA THR A 221 -9.56 8.35 -16.02
C THR A 221 -8.20 8.84 -16.49
N GLY A 222 -8.17 10.05 -17.02
CA GLY A 222 -6.94 10.71 -17.47
C GLY A 222 -7.17 12.19 -17.77
N ARG A 223 -6.05 12.90 -18.02
CA ARG A 223 -6.06 14.27 -18.47
C ARG A 223 -6.03 14.32 -20.00
N ILE A 224 -6.85 15.19 -20.59
CA ILE A 224 -6.79 15.47 -22.02
C ILE A 224 -5.63 16.42 -22.26
N GLU A 225 -4.62 15.97 -23.02
CA GLU A 225 -3.41 16.75 -23.32
C GLU A 225 -3.59 17.66 -24.54
N SER A 226 -4.38 17.24 -25.52
CA SER A 226 -4.66 18.02 -26.73
C SER A 226 -6.04 17.74 -27.30
N GLY A 227 -6.58 18.71 -28.01
CA GLY A 227 -7.83 18.59 -28.75
C GLY A 227 -9.09 18.57 -27.88
N THR A 228 -10.13 18.02 -28.45
CA THR A 228 -11.46 17.92 -27.85
C THR A 228 -11.97 16.50 -28.02
N LEU A 229 -12.57 15.93 -26.99
CA LEU A 229 -13.22 14.64 -27.00
C LEU A 229 -14.73 14.80 -27.00
N LYS A 230 -15.43 14.11 -27.90
CA LYS A 230 -16.91 14.07 -27.97
C LYS A 230 -17.44 12.68 -27.70
N ALA A 231 -18.62 12.58 -27.13
CA ALA A 231 -19.33 11.31 -26.98
C ALA A 231 -19.55 10.67 -28.35
N ASN A 232 -19.43 9.32 -28.41
CA ASN A 232 -19.48 8.54 -29.63
C ASN A 232 -18.36 8.77 -30.66
N GLN A 233 -17.36 9.61 -30.35
CA GLN A 233 -16.19 9.83 -31.20
C GLN A 233 -15.41 8.51 -31.39
N PRO A 234 -14.96 8.19 -32.62
CA PRO A 234 -14.02 7.10 -32.85
C PRO A 234 -12.64 7.47 -32.27
N VAL A 235 -12.03 6.53 -31.59
CA VAL A 235 -10.70 6.66 -31.01
C VAL A 235 -9.90 5.38 -31.23
N LYS A 236 -8.59 5.49 -31.18
CA LYS A 236 -7.69 4.36 -31.09
C LYS A 236 -6.86 4.43 -29.82
N VAL A 237 -6.37 3.28 -29.40
CA VAL A 237 -5.49 3.13 -28.25
C VAL A 237 -4.11 2.70 -28.73
N LEU A 238 -3.10 3.45 -28.34
CA LEU A 238 -1.70 3.16 -28.61
C LEU A 238 -0.98 2.81 -27.31
N HIS A 239 -0.22 1.74 -27.34
CA HIS A 239 0.71 1.40 -26.26
C HIS A 239 1.91 2.37 -26.28
N HIS A 240 2.69 2.43 -25.20
CA HIS A 240 3.83 3.31 -25.08
C HIS A 240 4.92 3.10 -26.17
N ASP A 241 4.99 1.90 -26.74
CA ASP A 241 5.90 1.56 -27.85
C ASP A 241 5.33 1.92 -29.24
N GLY A 242 4.15 2.54 -29.30
CA GLY A 242 3.46 2.89 -30.54
C GLY A 242 2.58 1.78 -31.14
N THR A 243 2.55 0.59 -30.54
CA THR A 243 1.69 -0.51 -31.00
C THR A 243 0.23 -0.16 -30.80
N GLN A 244 -0.60 -0.33 -31.84
CA GLN A 244 -2.03 -0.14 -31.73
C GLN A 244 -2.71 -1.32 -31.02
N ILE A 245 -3.37 -1.07 -29.90
CA ILE A 245 -4.05 -2.09 -29.08
C ILE A 245 -5.46 -2.34 -29.57
N GLU A 246 -6.24 -1.27 -29.77
CA GLU A 246 -7.63 -1.35 -30.23
C GLU A 246 -8.07 -0.06 -30.93
N THR A 247 -9.18 -0.17 -31.65
CA THR A 247 -9.94 0.97 -32.16
C THR A 247 -11.39 0.79 -31.73
N GLY A 248 -11.99 1.85 -31.22
CA GLY A 248 -13.35 1.80 -30.69
C GLY A 248 -14.03 3.15 -30.71
N ARG A 249 -15.13 3.25 -29.99
CA ARG A 249 -15.85 4.52 -29.77
C ARG A 249 -16.04 4.77 -28.29
N ILE A 250 -15.92 6.03 -27.89
CA ILE A 250 -16.20 6.44 -26.51
C ILE A 250 -17.71 6.42 -26.30
N SER A 251 -18.20 5.48 -25.53
CA SER A 251 -19.62 5.37 -25.22
C SER A 251 -20.11 6.48 -24.27
N LYS A 252 -19.27 6.87 -23.31
CA LYS A 252 -19.56 7.95 -22.37
C LYS A 252 -18.29 8.69 -21.97
N ILE A 253 -18.44 10.00 -21.74
CA ILE A 253 -17.47 10.86 -21.07
C ILE A 253 -18.09 11.24 -19.73
N LEU A 254 -17.38 11.04 -18.64
CA LEU A 254 -17.83 11.30 -17.29
C LEU A 254 -16.96 12.40 -16.66
N ALA A 255 -17.58 13.53 -16.37
CA ALA A 255 -16.93 14.60 -15.62
C ALA A 255 -17.14 14.40 -14.12
N PHE A 256 -16.16 14.78 -13.33
CA PHE A 256 -16.27 14.77 -11.88
C PHE A 256 -17.07 16.00 -11.41
N ARG A 257 -17.97 15.80 -10.45
CA ARG A 257 -18.77 16.85 -9.81
C ARG A 257 -18.98 16.48 -8.35
N GLY A 258 -18.16 17.02 -7.47
CA GLY A 258 -18.06 16.50 -6.13
C GLY A 258 -17.68 15.02 -6.16
N LEU A 259 -18.41 14.19 -5.44
CA LEU A 259 -18.21 12.73 -5.42
C LEU A 259 -18.89 11.99 -6.58
N GLU A 260 -19.71 12.67 -7.37
CA GLU A 260 -20.47 12.04 -8.46
C GLU A 260 -19.77 12.21 -9.79
N ARG A 261 -20.01 11.25 -10.69
CA ARG A 261 -19.58 11.31 -12.08
C ARG A 261 -20.80 11.57 -12.95
N GLN A 262 -20.81 12.71 -13.61
CA GLN A 262 -21.90 13.11 -14.50
C GLN A 262 -21.51 12.93 -15.95
N PRO A 263 -22.36 12.32 -16.80
CA PRO A 263 -22.11 12.23 -18.22
C PRO A 263 -22.14 13.62 -18.86
N ILE A 264 -21.18 13.86 -19.75
CA ILE A 264 -21.08 15.08 -20.55
C ILE A 264 -20.89 14.72 -22.02
N ASP A 265 -21.29 15.61 -22.92
CA ASP A 265 -21.20 15.40 -24.36
C ASP A 265 -19.82 15.70 -24.94
N GLU A 266 -19.08 16.62 -24.30
CA GLU A 266 -17.81 17.12 -24.79
C GLU A 266 -16.87 17.48 -23.63
N ALA A 267 -15.56 17.18 -23.80
CA ALA A 267 -14.48 17.60 -22.89
C ALA A 267 -13.30 18.16 -23.70
N GLN A 268 -12.59 19.12 -23.14
CA GLN A 268 -11.49 19.85 -23.79
C GLN A 268 -10.15 19.56 -23.16
N ALA A 269 -9.08 19.84 -23.89
CA ALA A 269 -7.71 19.77 -23.38
C ALA A 269 -7.56 20.54 -22.07
N GLY A 270 -6.82 19.97 -21.13
CA GLY A 270 -6.61 20.46 -19.77
C GLY A 270 -7.58 19.89 -18.74
N ASP A 271 -8.71 19.29 -19.14
CA ASP A 271 -9.66 18.69 -18.18
C ASP A 271 -9.30 17.23 -17.83
N ILE A 272 -9.64 16.83 -16.62
CA ILE A 272 -9.52 15.44 -16.13
C ILE A 272 -10.90 14.80 -16.22
N VAL A 273 -11.01 13.77 -17.05
CA VAL A 273 -12.28 13.08 -17.31
C VAL A 273 -12.10 11.55 -17.24
N ALA A 274 -13.21 10.85 -17.03
CA ALA A 274 -13.26 9.43 -17.16
C ALA A 274 -13.99 9.05 -18.44
N ILE A 275 -13.46 8.08 -19.19
CA ILE A 275 -14.02 7.60 -20.46
C ILE A 275 -14.39 6.13 -20.37
N ALA A 276 -15.46 5.74 -21.04
CA ALA A 276 -15.93 4.36 -21.17
C ALA A 276 -16.20 4.00 -22.62
N GLY A 277 -16.21 2.71 -22.94
CA GLY A 277 -16.54 2.18 -24.28
C GLY A 277 -15.41 1.41 -24.95
N LEU A 278 -14.25 1.29 -24.29
CA LEU A 278 -13.09 0.54 -24.76
C LEU A 278 -12.87 -0.71 -23.90
N SER A 279 -12.36 -1.76 -24.51
CA SER A 279 -12.28 -3.09 -23.87
C SER A 279 -10.86 -3.51 -23.47
N LYS A 280 -9.83 -2.99 -24.15
CA LYS A 280 -8.44 -3.42 -23.98
C LYS A 280 -7.52 -2.33 -23.47
N GLY A 281 -7.84 -1.05 -23.74
CA GLY A 281 -7.02 0.07 -23.27
C GLY A 281 -6.82 0.03 -21.75
N THR A 282 -5.61 0.33 -21.31
CA THR A 282 -5.21 0.26 -19.92
C THR A 282 -4.46 1.51 -19.46
N VAL A 283 -3.94 1.47 -18.28
CA VAL A 283 -3.12 2.54 -17.70
C VAL A 283 -1.81 2.68 -18.47
N ALA A 284 -1.32 3.91 -18.61
CA ALA A 284 -0.17 4.32 -19.41
C ALA A 284 -0.34 4.21 -20.94
N ASP A 285 -1.48 3.75 -21.42
CA ASP A 285 -1.80 3.78 -22.86
C ASP A 285 -2.27 5.17 -23.27
N THR A 286 -2.05 5.50 -24.54
CA THR A 286 -2.54 6.74 -25.17
C THR A 286 -3.85 6.50 -25.88
N PHE A 287 -4.88 7.21 -25.46
CA PHE A 287 -6.19 7.26 -26.09
C PHE A 287 -6.22 8.48 -27.02
N CYS A 288 -6.42 8.27 -28.29
CA CYS A 288 -6.24 9.35 -29.26
C CYS A 288 -7.17 9.25 -30.48
N ASP A 289 -7.23 10.36 -31.21
CA ASP A 289 -7.88 10.40 -32.54
C ASP A 289 -7.24 9.37 -33.48
N PRO A 290 -8.00 8.70 -34.35
CA PRO A 290 -7.47 7.71 -35.29
C PRO A 290 -6.32 8.21 -36.20
N ALA A 291 -6.23 9.53 -36.41
CA ALA A 291 -5.16 10.14 -37.22
C ALA A 291 -3.80 10.23 -36.49
N VAL A 292 -3.76 10.10 -35.17
CA VAL A 292 -2.54 10.20 -34.36
C VAL A 292 -1.71 8.94 -34.53
N SER A 293 -0.42 9.06 -34.83
CA SER A 293 0.52 7.92 -34.99
C SER A 293 1.47 7.71 -33.82
N GLU A 294 1.70 8.76 -33.02
CA GLU A 294 2.69 8.74 -31.93
C GLU A 294 2.00 8.75 -30.58
N PRO A 295 2.35 7.83 -29.67
CA PRO A 295 1.83 7.82 -28.31
C PRO A 295 2.37 9.01 -27.53
N LEU A 296 1.65 9.40 -26.46
CA LEU A 296 2.16 10.31 -25.45
C LEU A 296 3.21 9.61 -24.59
N HIS A 297 4.17 10.38 -24.11
CA HIS A 297 5.21 9.84 -23.25
C HIS A 297 4.66 9.60 -21.83
N ALA A 298 4.58 8.34 -21.42
CA ALA A 298 4.26 7.96 -20.06
C ALA A 298 5.50 8.02 -19.18
N GLN A 299 5.35 8.49 -17.94
CA GLN A 299 6.45 8.48 -16.97
C GLN A 299 6.87 7.03 -16.66
N PRO A 300 8.19 6.73 -16.62
CA PRO A 300 8.67 5.41 -16.25
C PRO A 300 8.29 5.11 -14.79
N ILE A 301 7.89 3.87 -14.54
CA ILE A 301 7.54 3.39 -13.22
C ILE A 301 8.71 2.56 -12.70
N ASP A 302 9.12 2.81 -11.44
CA ASP A 302 10.17 2.03 -10.82
C ASP A 302 9.78 0.53 -10.77
N PRO A 303 10.72 -0.39 -10.95
CA PRO A 303 10.44 -1.82 -10.96
C PRO A 303 10.00 -2.34 -9.59
N PRO A 304 9.31 -3.49 -9.54
CA PRO A 304 8.96 -4.14 -8.29
C PRO A 304 10.20 -4.60 -7.53
N THR A 305 10.16 -4.49 -6.19
CA THR A 305 11.26 -4.86 -5.29
C THR A 305 11.00 -6.11 -4.48
N VAL A 306 9.73 -6.53 -4.33
CA VAL A 306 9.31 -7.69 -3.55
C VAL A 306 8.46 -8.62 -4.40
N THR A 307 8.65 -9.92 -4.26
CA THR A 307 7.88 -10.96 -4.93
C THR A 307 7.35 -12.00 -3.94
N MET A 308 6.19 -12.57 -4.24
CA MET A 308 5.58 -13.67 -3.49
C MET A 308 5.00 -14.70 -4.45
N SER A 309 4.95 -15.96 -4.03
CA SER A 309 4.22 -16.99 -4.75
C SER A 309 2.78 -17.07 -4.22
N PHE A 310 1.83 -16.98 -5.14
CA PHE A 310 0.41 -17.26 -4.91
C PHE A 310 0.10 -18.63 -5.49
N LEU A 311 -0.35 -19.55 -4.65
CA LEU A 311 -0.59 -20.94 -5.01
C LEU A 311 -2.07 -21.29 -4.82
N VAL A 312 -2.51 -22.27 -5.56
CA VAL A 312 -3.77 -22.94 -5.26
C VAL A 312 -3.67 -23.58 -3.87
N ASN A 313 -4.70 -23.39 -3.05
CA ASN A 313 -4.75 -24.05 -1.75
C ASN A 313 -5.08 -25.54 -1.93
N ASP A 314 -4.13 -26.40 -1.65
CA ASP A 314 -4.22 -27.86 -1.74
C ASP A 314 -4.33 -28.54 -0.36
N SER A 315 -4.62 -27.78 0.71
CA SER A 315 -4.79 -28.33 2.05
C SER A 315 -6.03 -29.22 2.16
N PRO A 316 -6.10 -30.15 3.13
CA PRO A 316 -7.29 -30.97 3.38
C PRO A 316 -8.56 -30.18 3.72
N LEU A 317 -8.43 -28.89 4.07
CA LEU A 317 -9.53 -27.98 4.36
C LEU A 317 -9.87 -27.02 3.20
N ALA A 318 -9.22 -27.18 2.04
CA ALA A 318 -9.47 -26.34 0.88
C ALA A 318 -10.94 -26.43 0.42
N GLY A 319 -11.53 -25.27 0.04
CA GLY A 319 -12.91 -25.18 -0.42
C GLY A 319 -13.97 -25.27 0.68
N THR A 320 -13.55 -25.29 1.96
CA THR A 320 -14.52 -25.34 3.08
C THR A 320 -15.02 -23.96 3.53
N GLU A 321 -14.31 -22.90 3.19
CA GLU A 321 -14.59 -21.53 3.65
C GLU A 321 -14.74 -20.52 2.52
N GLY A 322 -14.14 -20.78 1.36
CA GLY A 322 -14.26 -20.00 0.13
C GLY A 322 -14.69 -20.85 -1.07
N ASP A 323 -15.22 -20.23 -2.09
CA ASP A 323 -15.71 -20.87 -3.31
C ASP A 323 -14.76 -20.68 -4.51
N LYS A 324 -13.81 -19.74 -4.43
CA LYS A 324 -12.86 -19.39 -5.48
C LYS A 324 -11.49 -20.04 -5.22
N VAL A 325 -11.37 -21.31 -5.57
CA VAL A 325 -10.23 -22.16 -5.20
C VAL A 325 -9.41 -22.68 -6.39
N THR A 326 -9.85 -22.43 -7.64
CA THR A 326 -9.20 -22.99 -8.82
C THR A 326 -8.12 -22.07 -9.39
N SER A 327 -7.06 -22.66 -9.94
CA SER A 327 -5.95 -21.96 -10.60
C SER A 327 -6.43 -20.93 -11.63
N ARG A 328 -7.40 -21.30 -12.47
CA ARG A 328 -7.97 -20.41 -13.49
C ARG A 328 -8.61 -19.16 -12.89
N VAL A 329 -9.42 -19.30 -11.85
CA VAL A 329 -10.13 -18.17 -11.21
C VAL A 329 -9.14 -17.24 -10.51
N ILE A 330 -8.11 -17.81 -9.85
CA ILE A 330 -7.01 -17.06 -9.23
C ILE A 330 -6.24 -16.31 -10.30
N ARG A 331 -5.85 -16.97 -11.40
CA ARG A 331 -5.13 -16.38 -12.52
C ARG A 331 -5.90 -15.19 -13.12
N ASP A 332 -7.17 -15.38 -13.46
CA ASP A 332 -7.99 -14.33 -14.07
C ASP A 332 -8.16 -13.12 -13.14
N ARG A 333 -8.20 -13.35 -11.82
CA ARG A 333 -8.25 -12.27 -10.82
C ARG A 333 -6.93 -11.50 -10.74
N LEU A 334 -5.81 -12.23 -10.70
CA LEU A 334 -4.47 -11.62 -10.63
C LEU A 334 -4.16 -10.81 -11.90
N LEU A 335 -4.45 -11.34 -13.07
CA LEU A 335 -4.25 -10.63 -14.34
C LEU A 335 -5.10 -9.35 -14.41
N ARG A 336 -6.34 -9.39 -13.92
CA ARG A 336 -7.20 -8.21 -13.83
C ARG A 336 -6.63 -7.15 -12.90
N GLU A 337 -5.99 -7.55 -11.80
CA GLU A 337 -5.30 -6.61 -10.92
C GLU A 337 -4.13 -5.93 -11.63
N ALA A 338 -3.30 -6.70 -12.34
CA ALA A 338 -2.15 -6.18 -13.08
C ALA A 338 -2.55 -5.23 -14.22
N GLU A 339 -3.75 -5.38 -14.81
CA GLU A 339 -4.26 -4.44 -15.80
C GLU A 339 -4.48 -3.03 -15.24
N GLY A 340 -4.95 -2.95 -13.99
CA GLY A 340 -5.17 -1.67 -13.31
C GLY A 340 -3.93 -1.13 -12.58
N ASN A 341 -3.01 -2.01 -12.22
CA ASN A 341 -1.82 -1.66 -11.43
C ASN A 341 -0.53 -2.12 -12.13
N VAL A 342 0.06 -1.21 -12.92
CA VAL A 342 1.29 -1.49 -13.68
C VAL A 342 2.54 -1.66 -12.80
N ALA A 343 2.45 -1.35 -11.50
CA ALA A 343 3.50 -1.63 -10.53
C ALA A 343 3.51 -3.11 -10.09
N LEU A 344 2.45 -3.87 -10.42
CA LEU A 344 2.38 -5.31 -10.21
C LEU A 344 2.81 -6.06 -11.46
N LYS A 345 3.73 -7.01 -11.28
CA LYS A 345 4.12 -7.96 -12.31
C LYS A 345 3.66 -9.36 -11.91
N ILE A 346 2.96 -10.04 -12.82
CA ILE A 346 2.47 -11.39 -12.58
C ILE A 346 3.09 -12.32 -13.61
N GLU A 347 3.74 -13.37 -13.12
CA GLU A 347 4.38 -14.40 -13.92
C GLU A 347 3.80 -15.76 -13.52
N GLU A 348 3.37 -16.54 -14.50
CA GLU A 348 2.83 -17.87 -14.28
C GLU A 348 3.98 -18.87 -14.15
N SER A 349 3.93 -19.73 -13.14
CA SER A 349 4.90 -20.82 -12.99
C SER A 349 4.71 -21.90 -14.08
N PRO A 350 5.75 -22.65 -14.42
CA PRO A 350 5.65 -23.74 -15.41
C PRO A 350 4.61 -24.81 -15.08
N ASP A 351 4.32 -25.03 -13.82
CA ASP A 351 3.29 -25.97 -13.34
C ASP A 351 1.85 -25.45 -13.48
N LYS A 352 1.69 -24.13 -13.74
CA LYS A 352 0.41 -23.42 -13.86
C LYS A 352 -0.50 -23.41 -12.62
N ASP A 353 -0.01 -23.89 -11.48
CA ASP A 353 -0.71 -23.93 -10.20
C ASP A 353 -0.18 -22.88 -9.22
N SER A 354 0.85 -22.14 -9.61
CA SER A 354 1.42 -21.04 -8.87
C SER A 354 1.73 -19.83 -9.74
N PHE A 355 1.66 -18.64 -9.11
CA PHE A 355 1.86 -17.34 -9.74
C PHE A 355 2.86 -16.55 -8.93
N PHE A 356 3.91 -16.05 -9.57
CA PHE A 356 4.81 -15.09 -8.95
C PHE A 356 4.21 -13.70 -9.11
N VAL A 357 3.88 -13.09 -7.98
CA VAL A 357 3.31 -11.75 -7.91
C VAL A 357 4.36 -10.82 -7.32
N SER A 358 4.86 -9.90 -8.12
CA SER A 358 5.89 -8.95 -7.74
C SER A 358 5.30 -7.56 -7.63
N GLY A 359 5.63 -6.84 -6.56
CA GLY A 359 5.16 -5.49 -6.27
C GLY A 359 6.23 -4.63 -5.63
N ARG A 360 5.89 -3.40 -5.29
CA ARG A 360 6.84 -2.45 -4.69
C ARG A 360 7.12 -2.68 -3.22
N GLY A 361 6.20 -3.30 -2.49
CA GLY A 361 6.37 -3.57 -1.08
C GLY A 361 5.42 -4.64 -0.55
N GLU A 362 5.69 -5.07 0.68
CA GLU A 362 4.90 -6.10 1.34
C GLU A 362 3.45 -5.66 1.63
N LEU A 363 3.23 -4.36 1.91
CA LEU A 363 1.89 -3.83 2.17
C LEU A 363 1.01 -3.90 0.91
N GLN A 364 1.55 -3.59 -0.27
CA GLN A 364 0.83 -3.69 -1.53
C GLN A 364 0.34 -5.13 -1.77
N LEU A 365 1.23 -6.11 -1.56
CA LEU A 365 0.89 -7.53 -1.71
C LEU A 365 -0.09 -8.01 -0.63
N ALA A 366 0.06 -7.55 0.61
CA ALA A 366 -0.87 -7.88 1.70
C ALA A 366 -2.28 -7.30 1.45
N VAL A 367 -2.38 -6.10 0.90
CA VAL A 367 -3.66 -5.50 0.48
C VAL A 367 -4.32 -6.33 -0.61
N LEU A 368 -3.56 -6.77 -1.62
CA LEU A 368 -4.08 -7.64 -2.67
C LEU A 368 -4.61 -8.96 -2.10
N ILE A 369 -3.85 -9.62 -1.23
CA ILE A 369 -4.26 -10.87 -0.57
C ILE A 369 -5.54 -10.65 0.24
N GLU A 370 -5.62 -9.59 1.04
CA GLU A 370 -6.80 -9.29 1.86
C GLU A 370 -8.03 -8.95 1.00
N THR A 371 -7.85 -8.25 -0.12
CA THR A 371 -8.91 -7.98 -1.08
C THR A 371 -9.44 -9.28 -1.69
N MET A 372 -8.57 -10.16 -2.14
CA MET A 372 -8.95 -11.47 -2.67
C MET A 372 -9.67 -12.32 -1.61
N ARG A 373 -9.18 -12.30 -0.37
CA ARG A 373 -9.83 -12.97 0.77
C ARG A 373 -11.28 -12.53 0.95
N ARG A 374 -11.54 -11.22 0.92
CA ARG A 374 -12.90 -10.65 1.04
C ARG A 374 -13.78 -10.94 -0.17
N GLU A 375 -13.19 -11.13 -1.33
CA GLU A 375 -13.88 -11.57 -2.54
C GLU A 375 -14.24 -13.07 -2.56
N GLY A 376 -13.87 -13.83 -1.52
CA GLY A 376 -14.20 -15.26 -1.37
C GLY A 376 -13.14 -16.22 -1.90
N PHE A 377 -11.91 -15.76 -2.16
CA PHE A 377 -10.81 -16.61 -2.57
C PHE A 377 -10.20 -17.39 -1.40
N GLU A 378 -9.82 -18.63 -1.66
CA GLU A 378 -8.88 -19.38 -0.84
C GLU A 378 -7.57 -19.57 -1.61
N ILE A 379 -6.47 -19.12 -1.04
CA ILE A 379 -5.13 -19.20 -1.63
C ILE A 379 -4.11 -19.61 -0.59
N ALA A 380 -3.00 -20.18 -1.04
CA ALA A 380 -1.80 -20.32 -0.24
C ALA A 380 -0.74 -19.33 -0.74
N VAL A 381 -0.02 -18.69 0.17
CA VAL A 381 0.99 -17.69 -0.21
C VAL A 381 2.31 -17.99 0.48
N SER A 382 3.41 -17.75 -0.24
CA SER A 382 4.77 -17.91 0.28
C SER A 382 5.21 -16.68 1.08
N ARG A 383 6.36 -16.83 1.76
CA ARG A 383 7.08 -15.69 2.33
C ARG A 383 7.43 -14.66 1.25
N PRO A 384 7.32 -13.35 1.54
CA PRO A 384 7.85 -12.30 0.67
C PRO A 384 9.36 -12.45 0.48
N ARG A 385 9.82 -12.35 -0.76
CA ARG A 385 11.23 -12.35 -1.13
C ARG A 385 11.56 -11.08 -1.91
N VAL A 386 12.78 -10.57 -1.74
CA VAL A 386 13.22 -9.42 -2.51
C VAL A 386 13.63 -9.83 -3.93
N VAL A 387 13.38 -8.94 -4.88
CA VAL A 387 13.79 -9.14 -6.27
C VAL A 387 15.25 -8.72 -6.40
N MET A 388 16.12 -9.70 -6.61
CA MET A 388 17.54 -9.48 -6.81
C MET A 388 17.81 -9.09 -8.27
N GLN A 389 18.82 -8.27 -8.48
CA GLN A 389 19.31 -7.89 -9.81
C GLN A 389 20.76 -8.34 -10.01
N LYS A 390 21.18 -8.42 -11.27
CA LYS A 390 22.60 -8.62 -11.61
C LYS A 390 23.17 -7.27 -12.04
N GLY A 391 24.23 -6.86 -11.41
CA GLY A 391 24.98 -5.68 -11.79
C GLY A 391 25.76 -5.89 -13.10
N GLU A 392 26.38 -4.82 -13.59
CA GLU A 392 27.11 -4.81 -14.88
C GLU A 392 28.27 -5.82 -14.92
N ASN A 393 28.90 -6.09 -13.78
CA ASN A 393 30.00 -7.05 -13.64
C ASN A 393 29.53 -8.46 -13.23
N GLY A 394 28.20 -8.69 -13.19
CA GLY A 394 27.60 -9.95 -12.80
C GLY A 394 27.44 -10.15 -11.28
N GLU A 395 27.78 -9.15 -10.47
CA GLU A 395 27.56 -9.15 -9.03
C GLU A 395 26.07 -9.17 -8.70
N LEU A 396 25.72 -9.83 -7.59
CA LEU A 396 24.35 -9.87 -7.08
C LEU A 396 24.03 -8.57 -6.34
N LEU A 397 22.99 -7.88 -6.78
CA LEU A 397 22.49 -6.64 -6.18
C LEU A 397 21.16 -6.90 -5.48
N GLU A 398 20.99 -6.31 -4.30
CA GLU A 398 19.75 -6.34 -3.54
C GLU A 398 19.16 -4.94 -3.35
N PRO A 399 17.82 -4.81 -3.25
CA PRO A 399 17.20 -3.52 -2.99
C PRO A 399 17.50 -3.09 -1.55
N VAL A 400 17.91 -1.83 -1.40
CA VAL A 400 18.18 -1.15 -0.13
C VAL A 400 17.19 -0.01 0.03
N GLU A 401 16.69 0.16 1.24
CA GLU A 401 15.75 1.23 1.60
C GLU A 401 16.39 2.22 2.57
N GLU A 402 16.08 3.50 2.41
CA GLU A 402 16.28 4.52 3.44
C GLU A 402 15.17 4.34 4.49
N VAL A 403 15.55 4.06 5.71
CA VAL A 403 14.64 3.81 6.82
C VAL A 403 14.80 4.92 7.84
N VAL A 404 13.71 5.62 8.14
CA VAL A 404 13.68 6.67 9.16
C VAL A 404 12.82 6.17 10.32
N ILE A 405 13.42 6.14 11.52
CA ILE A 405 12.75 5.71 12.74
C ILE A 405 12.75 6.86 13.74
N ASP A 406 11.55 7.31 14.11
CA ASP A 406 11.34 8.24 15.22
C ASP A 406 10.99 7.44 16.48
N VAL A 407 11.79 7.53 17.51
CA VAL A 407 11.69 6.71 18.73
C VAL A 407 12.04 7.50 19.97
N ASP A 408 11.47 7.13 21.12
CA ASP A 408 11.86 7.71 22.40
C ASP A 408 13.32 7.37 22.74
N GLU A 409 14.05 8.30 23.32
CA GLU A 409 15.50 8.18 23.59
C GLU A 409 15.85 6.89 24.36
N GLU A 410 15.00 6.46 25.29
CA GLU A 410 15.19 5.23 26.07
C GLU A 410 15.23 3.96 25.23
N HIS A 411 14.58 3.97 24.06
CA HIS A 411 14.50 2.82 23.14
C HIS A 411 15.46 2.92 21.95
N ALA A 412 16.16 4.04 21.75
CA ALA A 412 17.06 4.24 20.62
C ALA A 412 18.16 3.16 20.53
N GLY A 413 18.71 2.74 21.66
CA GLY A 413 19.77 1.72 21.73
C GLY A 413 19.33 0.36 21.19
N ILE A 414 18.12 -0.12 21.57
CA ILE A 414 17.58 -1.40 21.06
C ILE A 414 17.32 -1.35 19.57
N VAL A 415 16.82 -0.20 19.07
CA VAL A 415 16.56 0.00 17.63
C VAL A 415 17.86 -0.08 16.83
N VAL A 416 18.91 0.61 17.26
CA VAL A 416 20.22 0.58 16.60
C VAL A 416 20.79 -0.85 16.58
N GLN A 417 20.71 -1.57 17.69
CA GLN A 417 21.16 -2.96 17.77
C GLN A 417 20.40 -3.84 16.78
N LYS A 418 19.07 -3.81 16.81
CA LYS A 418 18.22 -4.66 15.95
C LYS A 418 18.40 -4.35 14.46
N MET A 419 18.56 -3.09 14.11
CA MET A 419 18.83 -2.68 12.73
C MET A 419 20.22 -3.14 12.27
N SER A 420 21.23 -3.08 13.13
CA SER A 420 22.58 -3.59 12.82
C SER A 420 22.59 -5.11 12.61
N GLU A 421 21.84 -5.88 13.40
CA GLU A 421 21.65 -7.33 13.19
C GLU A 421 21.05 -7.63 11.81
N ARG A 422 20.24 -6.71 11.27
CA ARG A 422 19.61 -6.75 9.95
C ARG A 422 20.47 -6.18 8.81
N LYS A 423 21.77 -5.96 9.07
CA LYS A 423 22.73 -5.40 8.10
C LYS A 423 22.39 -3.97 7.66
N ALA A 424 21.63 -3.22 8.46
CA ALA A 424 21.40 -1.81 8.24
C ALA A 424 22.63 -0.97 8.64
N GLU A 425 22.90 0.05 7.86
CA GLU A 425 23.95 1.03 8.12
C GLU A 425 23.31 2.31 8.63
N MET A 426 23.70 2.76 9.83
CA MET A 426 23.18 4.01 10.38
C MET A 426 23.83 5.20 9.65
N VAL A 427 23.01 6.05 9.07
CA VAL A 427 23.41 7.23 8.30
C VAL A 427 23.39 8.48 9.18
N GLU A 428 22.35 8.63 10.00
CA GLU A 428 22.12 9.82 10.81
C GLU A 428 21.43 9.46 12.14
N LEU A 429 21.80 10.20 13.20
CA LEU A 429 21.12 10.19 14.49
C LEU A 429 20.98 11.63 14.97
N ARG A 430 19.74 12.11 15.17
CA ARG A 430 19.48 13.48 15.64
C ARG A 430 18.28 13.56 16.56
N PRO A 431 18.22 14.55 17.46
CA PRO A 431 17.02 14.85 18.24
C PRO A 431 15.84 15.22 17.32
N SER A 432 14.62 14.76 17.66
CA SER A 432 13.39 14.99 16.89
C SER A 432 12.31 15.69 17.72
N GLY A 433 12.72 16.62 18.60
CA GLY A 433 11.80 17.32 19.50
C GLY A 433 11.41 16.52 20.75
N GLY A 434 11.24 17.18 21.88
CA GLY A 434 10.96 16.53 23.17
C GLY A 434 12.07 15.54 23.56
N ASN A 435 11.66 14.35 24.01
CA ASN A 435 12.57 13.26 24.40
C ASN A 435 12.67 12.18 23.31
N ARG A 436 12.60 12.58 22.02
CA ARG A 436 12.61 11.66 20.88
C ARG A 436 13.86 11.85 20.03
N GLN A 437 14.28 10.75 19.41
CA GLN A 437 15.37 10.71 18.46
C GLN A 437 14.89 10.21 17.10
N ARG A 438 15.40 10.82 16.04
CA ARG A 438 15.26 10.38 14.66
C ARG A 438 16.53 9.68 14.24
N ILE A 439 16.39 8.44 13.78
CA ILE A 439 17.50 7.61 13.33
C ILE A 439 17.26 7.26 11.87
N VAL A 440 18.24 7.50 11.01
CA VAL A 440 18.18 7.16 9.59
C VAL A 440 19.14 6.01 9.30
N PHE A 441 18.65 5.01 8.58
CA PHE A 441 19.44 3.86 8.15
C PHE A 441 19.32 3.62 6.66
N HIS A 442 20.37 3.06 6.05
CA HIS A 442 20.26 2.32 4.79
C HIS A 442 20.22 0.83 5.12
N ALA A 443 19.12 0.17 4.80
CA ALA A 443 18.87 -1.22 5.19
C ALA A 443 18.43 -2.08 3.99
N PRO A 444 18.93 -3.33 3.87
CA PRO A 444 18.41 -4.27 2.88
C PRO A 444 16.91 -4.50 3.09
N THR A 445 16.10 -4.38 2.02
CA THR A 445 14.65 -4.57 2.10
C THR A 445 14.26 -5.89 2.75
N ARG A 446 15.01 -6.98 2.50
CA ARG A 446 14.75 -8.30 3.13
C ARG A 446 14.94 -8.30 4.66
N GLY A 447 15.77 -7.41 5.19
CA GLY A 447 15.96 -7.25 6.64
C GLY A 447 14.81 -6.51 7.32
N LEU A 448 14.00 -5.79 6.56
CA LEU A 448 12.88 -4.99 7.07
C LEU A 448 11.57 -5.77 7.08
N ILE A 449 11.49 -6.91 6.39
CA ILE A 449 10.29 -7.75 6.37
C ILE A 449 9.95 -8.18 7.80
N GLY A 450 8.76 -7.77 8.26
CA GLY A 450 8.26 -8.05 9.61
C GLY A 450 8.85 -7.22 10.74
N TYR A 451 9.87 -6.40 10.50
CA TYR A 451 10.52 -5.61 11.55
C TYR A 451 9.59 -4.60 12.22
N GLN A 452 8.61 -4.06 11.51
CA GLN A 452 7.67 -3.09 12.09
C GLN A 452 6.92 -3.62 13.30
N SER A 453 6.48 -4.88 13.27
CA SER A 453 5.81 -5.51 14.42
C SER A 453 6.74 -5.71 15.63
N GLU A 454 7.99 -6.06 15.36
CA GLU A 454 9.03 -6.20 16.39
C GLU A 454 9.37 -4.84 16.99
N LEU A 455 9.60 -3.83 16.15
CA LEU A 455 9.86 -2.45 16.55
C LEU A 455 8.78 -1.91 17.50
N LEU A 456 7.50 -2.06 17.14
CA LEU A 456 6.39 -1.63 17.99
C LEU A 456 6.38 -2.37 19.34
N THR A 457 6.75 -3.64 19.37
CA THR A 457 6.85 -4.42 20.61
C THR A 457 8.00 -3.91 21.48
N ASP A 458 9.18 -3.74 20.91
CA ASP A 458 10.39 -3.29 21.62
C ASP A 458 10.28 -1.86 22.15
N THR A 459 9.49 -1.01 21.48
CA THR A 459 9.28 0.40 21.82
C THR A 459 7.93 0.69 22.47
N ARG A 460 7.20 -0.34 22.90
CA ARG A 460 5.87 -0.22 23.53
C ARG A 460 4.85 0.55 22.68
N GLY A 461 4.98 0.48 21.36
CA GLY A 461 4.10 1.15 20.41
C GLY A 461 4.42 2.61 20.13
N THR A 462 5.50 3.17 20.69
CA THR A 462 5.83 4.61 20.55
C THR A 462 6.64 4.94 19.30
N ALA A 463 7.35 3.95 18.71
CA ALA A 463 8.16 4.20 17.52
C ALA A 463 7.31 4.34 16.25
N VAL A 464 7.75 5.24 15.39
CA VAL A 464 7.23 5.40 14.03
C VAL A 464 8.34 5.06 13.04
N MET A 465 8.11 4.12 12.13
CA MET A 465 9.06 3.74 11.10
C MET A 465 8.50 4.08 9.71
N ASN A 466 9.31 4.76 8.93
CA ASN A 466 9.05 5.03 7.54
C ASN A 466 10.20 4.50 6.70
N ARG A 467 9.90 3.99 5.52
CA ARG A 467 10.91 3.42 4.63
C ARG A 467 10.62 3.78 3.17
N LEU A 468 11.69 4.01 2.42
CA LEU A 468 11.66 4.37 1.00
C LEU A 468 12.73 3.59 0.25
N PHE A 469 12.42 3.16 -0.95
CA PHE A 469 13.45 2.60 -1.84
C PHE A 469 14.58 3.63 -2.05
N HIS A 470 15.82 3.21 -1.81
CA HIS A 470 17.01 4.03 -1.97
C HIS A 470 17.76 3.67 -3.26
N ALA A 471 18.25 2.45 -3.33
CA ALA A 471 19.05 1.98 -4.47
C ALA A 471 19.14 0.44 -4.49
N TYR A 472 19.71 -0.10 -5.56
CA TYR A 472 20.23 -1.46 -5.58
C TYR A 472 21.70 -1.42 -5.20
N GLU A 473 22.09 -2.18 -4.16
CA GLU A 473 23.47 -2.28 -3.66
C GLU A 473 23.93 -3.72 -3.67
N ALA A 474 25.24 -3.92 -3.51
CA ALA A 474 25.83 -5.26 -3.42
C ALA A 474 25.21 -6.07 -2.27
N TYR A 475 24.94 -7.34 -2.53
CA TYR A 475 24.36 -8.25 -1.54
C TYR A 475 25.17 -8.31 -0.25
N LYS A 476 24.56 -7.95 0.87
CA LYS A 476 25.23 -7.81 2.20
C LYS A 476 25.36 -9.14 2.97
N GLY A 477 25.22 -10.28 2.30
CA GLY A 477 25.32 -11.60 2.91
C GLY A 477 24.03 -12.07 3.62
N GLU A 478 24.06 -13.24 4.23
CA GLU A 478 22.89 -13.82 4.89
C GLU A 478 22.44 -13.02 6.10
N LEU A 479 21.12 -12.99 6.32
CA LEU A 479 20.49 -12.42 7.51
C LEU A 479 20.10 -13.57 8.46
N PRO A 480 20.15 -13.34 9.79
CA PRO A 480 19.64 -14.31 10.73
C PRO A 480 18.14 -14.54 10.50
N GLY A 481 17.76 -15.77 10.25
CA GLY A 481 16.36 -16.20 10.15
C GLY A 481 15.73 -16.38 11.53
N ARG A 482 14.46 -16.82 11.54
CA ARG A 482 13.78 -17.26 12.77
C ARG A 482 14.59 -18.38 13.43
N THR A 483 14.93 -18.23 14.69
CA THR A 483 15.72 -19.18 15.45
C THR A 483 14.90 -20.35 15.98
N ASN A 484 13.60 -20.16 16.19
CA ASN A 484 12.70 -21.14 16.76
C ASN A 484 12.05 -22.01 15.68
N GLY A 485 11.94 -23.31 15.95
CA GLY A 485 11.15 -24.22 15.14
C GLY A 485 9.64 -24.06 15.34
N VAL A 486 8.87 -24.96 14.77
CA VAL A 486 7.39 -24.97 14.86
C VAL A 486 6.86 -26.28 15.43
N LEU A 487 5.69 -26.21 16.05
CA LEU A 487 4.88 -27.36 16.42
C LEU A 487 3.95 -27.68 15.26
N ILE A 488 4.07 -28.88 14.71
CA ILE A 488 3.36 -29.33 13.52
C ILE A 488 2.36 -30.42 13.90
N SER A 489 1.09 -30.26 13.49
CA SER A 489 0.13 -31.37 13.67
C SER A 489 0.49 -32.56 12.79
N ASN A 490 0.48 -33.73 13.36
CA ASN A 490 0.76 -34.99 12.66
C ASN A 490 -0.51 -35.74 12.23
N GLU A 491 -1.69 -35.28 12.63
CA GLU A 491 -2.98 -35.89 12.31
C GLU A 491 -4.05 -34.84 11.96
N GLN A 492 -5.14 -35.33 11.34
CA GLN A 492 -6.30 -34.50 10.99
C GLN A 492 -7.42 -34.70 12.01
N GLY A 493 -8.03 -33.61 12.48
CA GLY A 493 -9.15 -33.64 13.41
C GLY A 493 -9.38 -32.28 14.07
N GLU A 494 -9.96 -32.26 15.27
CA GLU A 494 -10.18 -31.05 16.06
C GLU A 494 -9.19 -31.00 17.23
N ALA A 495 -8.57 -29.85 17.44
CA ALA A 495 -7.62 -29.63 18.53
C ALA A 495 -8.34 -29.71 19.90
N VAL A 496 -7.83 -30.53 20.80
CA VAL A 496 -8.40 -30.78 22.11
C VAL A 496 -7.65 -29.99 23.19
N ALA A 497 -8.38 -29.24 24.02
CA ALA A 497 -7.81 -28.43 25.08
C ALA A 497 -6.80 -29.18 25.98
N TYR A 498 -7.09 -30.41 26.33
CA TYR A 498 -6.20 -31.24 27.15
C TYR A 498 -4.86 -31.56 26.45
N ALA A 499 -4.89 -31.85 25.16
CA ALA A 499 -3.66 -32.08 24.39
C ALA A 499 -2.84 -30.79 24.26
N MET A 500 -3.51 -29.67 24.00
CA MET A 500 -2.86 -28.36 23.91
C MET A 500 -2.19 -27.99 25.23
N TRP A 501 -2.86 -28.19 26.35
CA TRP A 501 -2.30 -27.91 27.68
C TRP A 501 -0.99 -28.70 27.91
N ASN A 502 -0.95 -29.98 27.53
CA ASN A 502 0.27 -30.81 27.64
C ASN A 502 1.40 -30.38 26.68
N LEU A 503 1.06 -29.59 25.66
CA LEU A 503 2.03 -29.08 24.68
C LEU A 503 2.54 -27.67 25.00
N GLU A 504 1.93 -26.95 25.95
CA GLU A 504 2.37 -25.60 26.35
C GLU A 504 3.83 -25.57 26.83
N ASP A 505 4.32 -26.65 27.45
CA ASP A 505 5.74 -26.78 27.83
C ASP A 505 6.69 -26.79 26.62
N ARG A 506 6.17 -27.05 25.41
CA ARG A 506 6.95 -27.06 24.16
C ARG A 506 6.99 -25.71 23.49
N GLY A 507 6.07 -24.83 23.85
CA GLY A 507 5.98 -23.47 23.37
C GLY A 507 4.55 -22.98 23.17
N PRO A 508 4.38 -21.68 22.89
CA PRO A 508 3.06 -21.08 22.76
C PRO A 508 2.31 -21.57 21.52
N MET A 509 0.99 -21.70 21.64
CA MET A 509 0.10 -22.09 20.55
C MET A 509 -0.28 -20.89 19.69
N VAL A 510 -0.63 -21.14 18.42
CA VAL A 510 -1.19 -20.16 17.48
C VAL A 510 -2.63 -20.45 17.09
N ILE A 511 -3.21 -21.52 17.63
CA ILE A 511 -4.60 -21.93 17.41
C ILE A 511 -5.37 -22.03 18.73
N ASP A 512 -6.70 -21.97 18.65
CA ASP A 512 -7.60 -22.21 19.76
C ASP A 512 -8.00 -23.69 19.86
N PRO A 513 -8.49 -24.16 21.05
CA PRO A 513 -9.17 -25.46 21.15
C PRO A 513 -10.40 -25.50 20.23
N GLY A 514 -10.69 -26.68 19.68
CA GLY A 514 -11.83 -26.89 18.77
C GLY A 514 -11.54 -26.49 17.32
N VAL A 515 -10.37 -25.92 17.03
CA VAL A 515 -9.95 -25.62 15.65
C VAL A 515 -9.68 -26.91 14.90
N LYS A 516 -10.17 -27.02 13.67
CA LYS A 516 -9.84 -28.12 12.76
C LYS A 516 -8.38 -28.00 12.31
N VAL A 517 -7.64 -29.09 12.49
CA VAL A 517 -6.24 -29.20 12.10
C VAL A 517 -6.05 -30.37 11.13
N TYR A 518 -4.95 -30.34 10.40
CA TYR A 518 -4.55 -31.41 9.49
C TYR A 518 -3.05 -31.65 9.56
N GLN A 519 -2.58 -32.77 9.05
CA GLN A 519 -1.18 -33.12 8.99
C GLN A 519 -0.37 -32.07 8.23
N GLY A 520 0.71 -31.56 8.84
CA GLY A 520 1.54 -30.51 8.26
C GLY A 520 1.09 -29.08 8.59
N MET A 521 -0.05 -28.90 9.29
CA MET A 521 -0.48 -27.60 9.79
C MET A 521 0.38 -27.18 10.99
N ILE A 522 0.82 -25.92 11.00
CA ILE A 522 1.57 -25.33 12.11
C ILE A 522 0.57 -24.86 13.16
N ILE A 523 0.72 -25.35 14.38
CA ILE A 523 -0.21 -25.11 15.48
C ILE A 523 0.42 -24.35 16.66
N GLY A 524 1.74 -24.19 16.67
CA GLY A 524 2.47 -23.47 17.71
C GLY A 524 3.91 -23.17 17.34
N ILE A 525 4.57 -22.39 18.17
CA ILE A 525 5.99 -22.05 18.07
C ILE A 525 6.75 -23.00 19.00
N HIS A 526 7.76 -23.70 18.49
CA HIS A 526 8.59 -24.54 19.32
C HIS A 526 9.63 -23.70 20.08
N SER A 527 9.83 -23.97 21.34
CA SER A 527 10.82 -23.26 22.18
C SER A 527 12.28 -23.57 21.79
N ARG A 528 12.52 -24.60 20.97
CA ARG A 528 13.83 -24.97 20.42
C ARG A 528 13.92 -24.62 18.94
N ASP A 529 15.09 -24.75 18.37
CA ASP A 529 15.44 -24.44 16.99
C ASP A 529 14.91 -25.44 15.94
N ASN A 530 14.48 -26.64 16.37
CA ASN A 530 13.98 -27.68 15.47
C ASN A 530 12.45 -27.74 15.43
N ASP A 531 11.92 -28.15 14.30
CA ASP A 531 10.50 -28.46 14.15
C ASP A 531 10.13 -29.74 14.91
N LEU A 532 8.93 -29.77 15.49
CA LEU A 532 8.44 -30.91 16.27
C LEU A 532 7.02 -31.29 15.81
N GLU A 533 6.89 -32.54 15.38
CA GLU A 533 5.58 -33.14 15.10
C GLU A 533 4.88 -33.53 16.39
N VAL A 534 3.65 -33.09 16.58
CA VAL A 534 2.88 -33.33 17.79
C VAL A 534 1.45 -33.74 17.47
N ASN A 535 0.84 -34.48 18.41
CA ASN A 535 -0.56 -34.87 18.32
C ASN A 535 -1.40 -33.99 19.24
N VAL A 536 -2.23 -33.14 18.62
CA VAL A 536 -3.11 -32.18 19.32
C VAL A 536 -4.54 -32.74 19.53
N LEU A 537 -4.79 -33.97 19.08
CA LEU A 537 -6.10 -34.62 19.14
C LEU A 537 -6.28 -35.55 20.35
N LYS A 538 -5.21 -35.84 21.10
CA LYS A 538 -5.26 -36.80 22.23
C LYS A 538 -6.07 -36.25 23.38
N GLY A 539 -7.30 -36.75 23.51
CA GLY A 539 -8.12 -36.50 24.69
C GLY A 539 -7.54 -37.17 25.97
N LYS A 540 -8.04 -36.70 27.10
CA LYS A 540 -7.76 -37.34 28.40
C LYS A 540 -8.26 -38.79 28.38
N LYS A 541 -7.39 -39.76 28.63
CA LYS A 541 -7.85 -41.14 28.85
C LYS A 541 -8.66 -41.15 30.14
N LEU A 542 -9.92 -41.58 30.06
CA LEU A 542 -10.78 -41.78 31.23
C LEU A 542 -10.16 -42.89 32.09
N THR A 543 -9.51 -42.53 33.16
CA THR A 543 -9.00 -43.44 34.17
C THR A 543 -9.84 -43.28 35.42
N ASN A 544 -10.58 -44.34 35.80
CA ASN A 544 -11.35 -44.54 37.02
C ASN A 544 -12.41 -43.51 37.39
N ILE A 545 -13.65 -44.00 37.58
CA ILE A 545 -14.88 -43.28 38.00
C ILE A 545 -14.68 -42.46 39.30
N ARG A 546 -13.72 -42.78 40.16
CA ARG A 546 -13.47 -42.06 41.42
C ARG A 546 -12.69 -40.74 41.26
N ALA A 547 -12.05 -40.47 40.12
CA ALA A 547 -11.32 -39.26 39.87
C ALA A 547 -12.14 -38.18 39.11
N ALA A 548 -13.33 -38.52 38.62
CA ALA A 548 -14.18 -37.58 37.83
C ALA A 548 -14.70 -36.39 38.65
N GLY A 549 -14.65 -36.42 39.98
CA GLY A 549 -15.09 -35.32 40.86
C GLY A 549 -14.02 -34.24 41.14
N LYS A 550 -12.80 -34.39 40.61
CA LYS A 550 -11.67 -33.44 40.78
C LYS A 550 -11.06 -32.97 39.46
N ASP A 551 -11.82 -32.95 38.37
CA ASP A 551 -11.33 -32.39 37.14
C ASP A 551 -11.33 -30.84 37.25
N GLU A 552 -10.15 -30.29 37.58
CA GLU A 552 -9.94 -28.83 37.44
C GLU A 552 -10.06 -28.47 35.96
N ALA A 553 -10.78 -27.35 35.70
CA ALA A 553 -10.90 -26.79 34.36
C ALA A 553 -9.48 -26.48 33.83
N VAL A 554 -9.12 -27.05 32.69
CA VAL A 554 -7.86 -26.76 32.02
C VAL A 554 -7.84 -25.27 31.64
N LYS A 555 -6.89 -24.53 32.21
CA LYS A 555 -6.64 -23.13 31.83
C LYS A 555 -5.51 -23.14 30.81
N LEU A 556 -5.82 -22.70 29.60
CA LEU A 556 -4.84 -22.54 28.54
C LEU A 556 -4.32 -21.10 28.51
N THR A 557 -3.06 -20.95 28.18
CA THR A 557 -2.47 -19.66 27.82
C THR A 557 -3.12 -19.17 26.51
N PRO A 558 -3.54 -17.89 26.42
CA PRO A 558 -4.10 -17.38 25.18
C PRO A 558 -3.14 -17.58 23.99
N PRO A 559 -3.63 -18.07 22.84
CA PRO A 559 -2.78 -18.31 21.69
C PRO A 559 -2.29 -16.99 21.07
N ILE A 560 -1.14 -17.05 20.42
CA ILE A 560 -0.63 -15.93 19.63
C ILE A 560 -1.50 -15.78 18.40
N ARG A 561 -2.19 -14.65 18.27
CA ARG A 561 -3.03 -14.33 17.10
C ARG A 561 -2.16 -13.95 15.92
N MET A 562 -2.26 -14.71 14.85
CA MET A 562 -1.59 -14.43 13.59
C MET A 562 -2.51 -13.60 12.69
N THR A 563 -2.19 -12.31 12.51
CA THR A 563 -2.74 -11.51 11.42
C THR A 563 -2.04 -11.87 10.12
N LEU A 564 -2.56 -11.45 8.97
CA LEU A 564 -1.94 -11.73 7.68
C LEU A 564 -0.49 -11.23 7.64
N GLU A 565 -0.26 -9.98 8.04
CA GLU A 565 1.07 -9.35 8.04
C GLU A 565 2.05 -10.09 8.98
N LYS A 566 1.60 -10.43 10.18
CA LYS A 566 2.41 -11.22 11.12
C LYS A 566 2.75 -12.59 10.55
N ALA A 567 1.77 -13.26 9.94
CA ALA A 567 1.96 -14.57 9.34
C ALA A 567 2.98 -14.53 8.21
N LEU A 568 2.85 -13.59 7.27
CA LEU A 568 3.75 -13.41 6.14
C LEU A 568 5.20 -13.10 6.57
N ALA A 569 5.33 -12.28 7.61
CA ALA A 569 6.64 -11.92 8.16
C ALA A 569 7.30 -13.06 8.95
N TRP A 570 6.49 -13.94 9.54
CA TRP A 570 6.96 -14.96 10.47
C TRP A 570 7.35 -16.28 9.80
N ILE A 571 6.66 -16.67 8.71
CA ILE A 571 6.93 -17.94 8.01
C ILE A 571 8.33 -18.00 7.40
N GLN A 572 8.85 -19.23 7.26
CA GLN A 572 10.10 -19.52 6.57
C GLN A 572 9.86 -19.98 5.12
N ASP A 573 10.95 -20.24 4.39
CA ASP A 573 10.91 -20.58 2.96
C ASP A 573 10.24 -21.94 2.66
N ASP A 574 10.17 -22.81 3.65
CA ASP A 574 9.52 -24.13 3.61
C ASP A 574 8.10 -24.11 4.19
N GLU A 575 7.54 -22.92 4.40
CA GLU A 575 6.23 -22.70 5.01
C GLU A 575 5.34 -21.83 4.12
N LEU A 576 4.02 -22.00 4.26
CA LEU A 576 3.01 -21.23 3.55
C LEU A 576 1.98 -20.66 4.53
N VAL A 577 1.39 -19.54 4.15
CA VAL A 577 0.17 -19.01 4.77
C VAL A 577 -1.02 -19.42 3.91
N GLU A 578 -1.94 -20.18 4.49
CA GLU A 578 -3.23 -20.50 3.89
C GLU A 578 -4.21 -19.39 4.27
N VAL A 579 -4.70 -18.66 3.27
CA VAL A 579 -5.59 -17.50 3.44
C VAL A 579 -6.96 -17.86 2.91
N THR A 580 -7.96 -17.77 3.77
CA THR A 580 -9.36 -18.03 3.44
C THR A 580 -10.25 -16.87 3.86
N PRO A 581 -11.49 -16.78 3.41
CA PRO A 581 -12.42 -15.73 3.83
C PRO A 581 -12.60 -15.60 5.35
N LYS A 582 -12.46 -16.72 6.09
CA LYS A 582 -12.73 -16.77 7.53
C LYS A 582 -11.48 -16.88 8.39
N THR A 583 -10.45 -17.60 7.92
CA THR A 583 -9.28 -17.95 8.73
C THR A 583 -7.96 -17.73 8.00
N ILE A 584 -6.91 -17.55 8.79
CA ILE A 584 -5.51 -17.57 8.37
C ILE A 584 -4.85 -18.73 9.08
N ARG A 585 -4.31 -19.69 8.33
CA ARG A 585 -3.64 -20.87 8.84
C ARG A 585 -2.19 -20.92 8.35
N LEU A 586 -1.31 -21.41 9.18
CA LEU A 586 0.09 -21.63 8.83
C LEU A 586 0.31 -23.12 8.56
N ARG A 587 1.09 -23.44 7.54
CA ARG A 587 1.39 -24.84 7.21
C ARG A 587 2.78 -24.99 6.63
N LYS A 588 3.29 -26.21 6.66
CA LYS A 588 4.48 -26.57 5.88
C LYS A 588 4.15 -26.63 4.38
N LEU A 589 5.15 -26.35 3.54
CA LEU A 589 5.03 -26.48 2.08
C LEU A 589 4.67 -27.91 1.71
N TYR A 590 5.37 -28.89 2.27
CA TYR A 590 5.08 -30.32 2.13
C TYR A 590 4.36 -30.83 3.36
N LEU A 591 3.14 -31.35 3.19
CA LEU A 591 2.31 -31.83 4.29
C LEU A 591 2.80 -33.19 4.82
N ASP A 592 3.33 -34.05 3.94
CA ASP A 592 3.87 -35.35 4.32
C ASP A 592 5.26 -35.25 4.97
N PRO A 593 5.50 -35.91 6.14
CA PRO A 593 6.79 -35.85 6.84
C PRO A 593 7.96 -36.42 6.02
N ASN A 594 7.72 -37.41 5.17
CA ASN A 594 8.77 -38.01 4.36
C ASN A 594 9.19 -37.09 3.21
N GLU A 595 8.23 -36.37 2.62
CA GLU A 595 8.50 -35.34 1.61
C GLU A 595 9.31 -34.19 2.21
N ARG A 596 8.98 -33.72 3.41
CA ARG A 596 9.77 -32.71 4.12
C ARG A 596 11.22 -33.16 4.33
N LYS A 597 11.43 -34.37 4.81
CA LYS A 597 12.79 -34.91 4.99
C LYS A 597 13.58 -35.04 3.69
N ARG A 598 12.91 -35.38 2.58
CA ARG A 598 13.55 -35.42 1.26
C ARG A 598 13.95 -34.03 0.80
N PHE A 599 13.07 -33.05 0.97
CA PHE A 599 13.34 -31.66 0.64
C PHE A 599 14.51 -31.09 1.44
N GLU A 600 14.55 -31.30 2.76
CA GLU A 600 15.65 -30.86 3.62
C GLU A 600 17.01 -31.48 3.22
N LYS A 601 17.01 -32.77 2.84
CA LYS A 601 18.22 -33.43 2.35
C LYS A 601 18.71 -32.86 1.02
N SER A 602 17.79 -32.59 0.10
CA SER A 602 18.13 -31.98 -1.19
C SER A 602 18.63 -30.53 -1.05
N ALA A 603 18.01 -29.73 -0.18
CA ALA A 603 18.43 -28.36 0.12
C ALA A 603 19.84 -28.30 0.73
N LYS A 604 20.14 -29.19 1.68
CA LYS A 604 21.50 -29.33 2.26
C LYS A 604 22.55 -29.77 1.23
N ALA A 605 22.18 -30.58 0.25
CA ALA A 605 23.08 -31.01 -0.81
C ALA A 605 23.41 -29.87 -1.82
N VAL A 606 22.47 -29.00 -2.09
CA VAL A 606 22.64 -27.81 -2.99
C VAL A 606 23.41 -26.70 -2.29
N GLY A 607 23.22 -26.49 -0.97
CA GLY A 607 23.96 -25.49 -0.19
C GLY A 607 25.41 -25.93 0.18
N ALA A 608 25.78 -27.18 -0.07
CA ALA A 608 27.13 -27.70 0.14
C ALA A 608 27.96 -27.81 -1.16
N ALA A 609 27.39 -27.45 -2.30
CA ALA A 609 28.06 -27.35 -3.61
C ALA A 609 28.22 -25.88 -4.01
#